data_f3c803ac51816ecf38c6d23f72f18e9d
#
_entry.id   f3c803ac51816ecf38c6d23f72f18e9d
#
_cell.length_a   1.000
_cell.length_b   1.000
_cell.length_c   1.000
_cell.angle_alpha   90.00
_cell.angle_beta   90.00
_cell.angle_gamma   90.00
#
_symmetry.space_group_name_H-M   'P 1'
#
loop_
_entity.id
_entity.type
_entity.pdbx_description
1 polymer ?
#
loop_
_entity_poly.entity_id
_entity_poly.type
_entity_poly.pdbx_seq_one_letter_code
_entity_poly.pdbx_strand_id
1 'polypeptide(L)'
;MFAGRILTSVLALTAALHAHGGQYRGPGSGPPPPVTPGGGPATGPKAEAATGTNWQAWWEHNKEELLQPRNAIQGPISGSDEFYLGVRRSEDLPGTQLPTDADRRDLIAAALQKTLQDSSDRDVTTACMIGLAKVGVDVPPSKLSELFALRLREPNQEVRETAALALGIAGLQDAFPALAALLRGDNEGRKLAGGREEVPERSRTFAAWSLGLLAGRSTDAKQKQRTFELLSKLLADEGERSRDLRVGLIHALGLIAPDPERSAAERMLLYRIVDALWAFYERDLGKGNQLVQAHVPTAVVRLLGRGNAAAHQRAKERMVAELVADGRSNQIRESAALALGALCLPQEECPADAECAKALVQYYQTGTDQQTRYFAIAALGRIGGEANRKALLRLYPGTNRATERPWVAIALGLIARQRMLADSTVVDAELGRMLLEDLRDIDVDTTRAGIALALGLCVYEPAGADIRALLASRTNSDTAIGYVTLSLAMLGDRAAVADISDLMRRSLRRPFVLQQCALALGSLGDTSAVPVLVEMLSESESTATLAAIASALGELRDRRAIEPLLRALRDKDRSMLGRAFVAAALGGVGDKDALRWNAAIARDVNYGALVDTLGNGSTGVLDIL
;
A
#
# COMPACT_ATOMS: atom_id res chain seq x y z
N MET A 1 -10.93 -40.41 -49.29
CA MET A 1 -12.21 -40.39 -48.57
C MET A 1 -11.93 -39.96 -47.14
N PHE A 2 -12.67 -38.99 -46.68
CA PHE A 2 -12.72 -38.37 -45.35
C PHE A 2 -11.57 -37.47 -44.93
N ALA A 3 -11.76 -36.20 -45.28
CA ALA A 3 -11.12 -35.07 -44.67
C ALA A 3 -11.79 -34.79 -43.31
N GLY A 4 -11.01 -34.84 -42.21
CA GLY A 4 -11.42 -34.41 -40.90
C GLY A 4 -10.88 -33.00 -40.64
N ARG A 5 -11.73 -31.98 -40.72
CA ARG A 5 -11.43 -30.62 -40.29
C ARG A 5 -11.32 -30.58 -38.76
N ILE A 6 -10.15 -30.35 -38.26
CA ILE A 6 -9.96 -29.97 -36.87
C ILE A 6 -10.19 -28.46 -36.78
N LEU A 7 -11.34 -28.10 -36.22
CA LEU A 7 -11.69 -26.73 -35.84
C LEU A 7 -10.97 -26.44 -34.54
N THR A 8 -9.86 -25.74 -34.61
CA THR A 8 -9.17 -25.16 -33.42
C THR A 8 -10.00 -23.97 -32.98
N SER A 9 -10.84 -24.18 -31.98
CA SER A 9 -11.51 -23.10 -31.25
C SER A 9 -10.47 -22.43 -30.39
N VAL A 10 -10.00 -21.26 -30.82
CA VAL A 10 -9.26 -20.31 -29.96
C VAL A 10 -10.28 -19.73 -28.99
N LEU A 11 -10.42 -20.34 -27.82
CA LEU A 11 -11.05 -19.68 -26.67
C LEU A 11 -10.08 -18.61 -26.18
N ALA A 12 -10.31 -17.39 -26.61
CA ALA A 12 -9.74 -16.22 -25.93
C ALA A 12 -10.34 -16.17 -24.53
N LEU A 13 -9.58 -16.60 -23.50
CA LEU A 13 -9.90 -16.32 -22.12
C LEU A 13 -9.72 -14.81 -21.93
N THR A 14 -10.79 -14.06 -22.05
CA THR A 14 -10.90 -12.73 -21.48
C THR A 14 -10.90 -12.90 -19.96
N ALA A 15 -9.72 -12.84 -19.33
CA ALA A 15 -9.64 -12.58 -17.91
C ALA A 15 -10.39 -11.25 -17.68
N ALA A 16 -11.50 -11.30 -16.95
CA ALA A 16 -12.28 -10.13 -16.64
C ALA A 16 -11.40 -9.22 -15.77
N LEU A 17 -10.85 -8.17 -16.40
CA LEU A 17 -10.11 -7.10 -15.73
C LEU A 17 -11.13 -6.25 -14.99
N HIS A 18 -11.36 -6.56 -13.72
CA HIS A 18 -12.16 -5.74 -12.83
C HIS A 18 -11.20 -4.90 -12.00
N ALA A 19 -11.23 -3.59 -12.16
CA ALA A 19 -10.41 -2.69 -11.38
C ALA A 19 -11.23 -1.47 -10.96
N HIS A 20 -11.34 -1.25 -9.66
CA HIS A 20 -11.82 0.04 -9.14
C HIS A 20 -10.87 1.16 -9.57
N GLY A 21 -11.43 2.26 -10.02
CA GLY A 21 -10.65 3.44 -10.40
C GLY A 21 -9.82 3.29 -11.68
N GLY A 22 -10.11 2.32 -12.54
CA GLY A 22 -9.40 2.14 -13.80
C GLY A 22 -7.96 1.63 -13.64
N GLN A 23 -7.61 1.04 -12.50
CA GLN A 23 -6.24 0.62 -12.23
C GLN A 23 -6.05 -0.88 -12.48
N TYR A 24 -5.17 -1.19 -13.40
CA TYR A 24 -4.68 -2.54 -13.68
C TYR A 24 -3.43 -2.83 -12.85
N ARG A 25 -3.51 -3.80 -11.95
CA ARG A 25 -2.33 -4.44 -11.37
C ARG A 25 -1.95 -5.61 -12.28
N GLY A 26 -0.78 -5.55 -12.88
CA GLY A 26 -0.26 -6.64 -13.69
C GLY A 26 -0.16 -7.95 -12.91
N PRO A 27 -0.02 -9.11 -13.59
CA PRO A 27 0.21 -10.40 -12.94
C PRO A 27 1.44 -10.30 -12.02
N GLY A 28 1.27 -10.51 -10.71
CA GLY A 28 2.33 -10.48 -9.71
C GLY A 28 2.40 -9.23 -8.84
N SER A 29 1.57 -8.21 -9.05
CA SER A 29 1.58 -6.96 -8.28
C SER A 29 0.53 -6.86 -7.16
N GLY A 30 -0.29 -7.88 -6.95
CA GLY A 30 -1.26 -7.95 -5.86
C GLY A 30 -0.90 -9.02 -4.83
N PRO A 31 -1.35 -8.90 -3.57
CA PRO A 31 -1.32 -10.04 -2.67
C PRO A 31 -2.11 -11.21 -3.28
N PRO A 32 -1.72 -12.46 -3.04
CA PRO A 32 -2.46 -13.61 -3.52
C PRO A 32 -3.89 -13.56 -2.98
N PRO A 33 -4.90 -13.95 -3.78
CA PRO A 33 -6.26 -14.06 -3.28
C PRO A 33 -6.31 -15.06 -2.12
N PRO A 34 -7.15 -14.83 -1.09
CA PRO A 34 -7.30 -15.76 0.01
C PRO A 34 -7.72 -17.13 -0.51
N VAL A 35 -7.04 -18.18 -0.04
CA VAL A 35 -7.37 -19.56 -0.38
C VAL A 35 -8.70 -19.89 0.28
N THR A 36 -9.79 -19.87 -0.47
CA THR A 36 -11.08 -20.43 -0.01
C THR A 36 -11.00 -21.96 -0.05
N PRO A 37 -11.23 -22.67 1.05
CA PRO A 37 -11.35 -24.13 1.01
C PRO A 37 -12.66 -24.49 0.30
N GLY A 38 -12.59 -25.04 -0.90
CA GLY A 38 -13.76 -25.61 -1.56
C GLY A 38 -13.95 -25.36 -3.05
N GLY A 39 -12.95 -24.90 -3.78
CA GLY A 39 -13.00 -24.78 -5.25
C GLY A 39 -12.51 -26.05 -5.95
N GLY A 40 -13.33 -26.62 -6.87
CA GLY A 40 -12.97 -27.78 -7.68
C GLY A 40 -11.78 -27.52 -8.63
N PRO A 41 -11.25 -28.56 -9.33
CA PRO A 41 -9.99 -28.47 -10.07
C PRO A 41 -10.09 -27.54 -11.28
N ALA A 42 -9.30 -26.46 -11.26
CA ALA A 42 -9.10 -25.59 -12.41
C ALA A 42 -8.05 -26.21 -13.36
N THR A 43 -8.46 -26.58 -14.56
CA THR A 43 -7.58 -27.05 -15.63
C THR A 43 -7.16 -25.87 -16.52
N GLY A 44 -6.06 -25.20 -16.17
CA GLY A 44 -5.36 -24.19 -16.97
C GLY A 44 -3.92 -24.08 -16.48
N PRO A 45 -2.95 -23.53 -17.27
CA PRO A 45 -1.61 -23.34 -16.77
C PRO A 45 -1.70 -22.44 -15.52
N LYS A 46 -1.38 -23.02 -14.37
CA LYS A 46 -1.29 -22.29 -13.11
C LYS A 46 -0.25 -21.19 -13.28
N ALA A 47 -0.70 -19.93 -13.35
CA ALA A 47 0.15 -18.87 -12.81
C ALA A 47 0.52 -19.34 -11.41
N GLU A 48 1.81 -19.42 -11.09
CA GLU A 48 2.27 -19.70 -9.72
C GLU A 48 1.57 -18.69 -8.82
N ALA A 49 0.53 -19.16 -8.12
CA ALA A 49 -0.10 -18.38 -7.08
C ALA A 49 1.03 -18.05 -6.11
N ALA A 50 1.41 -16.79 -6.02
CA ALA A 50 2.35 -16.31 -5.03
C ALA A 50 1.78 -16.78 -3.69
N THR A 51 2.36 -17.84 -3.14
CA THR A 51 2.01 -18.32 -1.81
C THR A 51 2.27 -17.15 -0.88
N GLY A 52 1.31 -16.77 -0.02
CA GLY A 52 1.40 -15.57 0.84
C GLY A 52 2.63 -15.52 1.77
N THR A 53 3.53 -16.47 1.65
CA THR A 53 4.77 -16.63 2.39
C THR A 53 5.99 -15.93 1.75
N ASN A 54 5.84 -15.27 0.60
CA ASN A 54 6.98 -14.61 -0.03
C ASN A 54 7.19 -13.18 0.52
N TRP A 55 8.45 -12.72 0.57
CA TRP A 55 8.85 -11.41 1.07
C TRP A 55 8.29 -10.25 0.22
N GLN A 56 8.01 -10.50 -1.06
CA GLN A 56 7.48 -9.49 -1.98
C GLN A 56 6.11 -8.97 -1.52
N ALA A 57 5.24 -9.85 -1.03
CA ALA A 57 3.94 -9.44 -0.50
C ALA A 57 4.08 -8.46 0.68
N TRP A 58 4.97 -8.78 1.62
CA TRP A 58 5.27 -7.86 2.72
C TRP A 58 5.85 -6.52 2.23
N TRP A 59 6.81 -6.59 1.29
CA TRP A 59 7.43 -5.39 0.71
C TRP A 59 6.40 -4.48 0.04
N GLU A 60 5.52 -5.02 -0.80
CA GLU A 60 4.51 -4.24 -1.52
C GLU A 60 3.56 -3.47 -0.57
N HIS A 61 3.23 -4.03 0.59
CA HIS A 61 2.41 -3.36 1.59
C HIS A 61 3.16 -2.31 2.42
N ASN A 62 4.49 -2.40 2.53
CA ASN A 62 5.29 -1.56 3.43
C ASN A 62 6.25 -0.61 2.72
N LYS A 63 6.44 -0.74 1.40
CA LYS A 63 7.46 -0.01 0.64
C LYS A 63 7.26 1.51 0.58
N GLU A 64 6.04 2.00 0.68
CA GLU A 64 5.73 3.44 0.52
C GLU A 64 6.52 4.32 1.50
N GLU A 65 6.61 3.91 2.76
CA GLU A 65 7.40 4.62 3.76
C GLU A 65 8.92 4.45 3.57
N LEU A 66 9.34 3.31 3.00
CA LEU A 66 10.75 3.00 2.80
C LEU A 66 11.33 3.70 1.57
N LEU A 67 10.58 3.76 0.50
CA LEU A 67 11.00 4.41 -0.75
C LEU A 67 10.80 5.91 -0.71
N GLN A 68 9.74 6.39 -0.07
CA GLN A 68 9.30 7.79 -0.08
C GLN A 68 9.44 8.44 -1.48
N PRO A 69 8.95 7.79 -2.55
CA PRO A 69 9.24 8.22 -3.93
C PRO A 69 8.79 9.65 -4.18
N ARG A 70 7.72 10.08 -3.53
CA ARG A 70 7.15 11.41 -3.66
C ARG A 70 7.95 12.49 -2.92
N ASN A 71 8.68 12.14 -1.84
CA ASN A 71 9.54 13.06 -1.11
C ASN A 71 10.88 13.27 -1.81
N ALA A 72 11.39 12.26 -2.51
CA ALA A 72 12.60 12.40 -3.32
C ALA A 72 12.41 13.40 -4.48
N ILE A 73 11.17 13.55 -4.96
CA ILE A 73 10.78 14.50 -6.01
C ILE A 73 10.49 15.90 -5.43
N GLN A 74 10.00 15.98 -4.20
CA GLN A 74 9.84 17.23 -3.49
C GLN A 74 11.22 17.62 -2.95
N GLY A 75 11.91 18.54 -3.62
CA GLY A 75 13.09 19.19 -3.04
C GLY A 75 12.76 19.75 -1.66
N PRO A 76 13.74 19.93 -0.75
CA PRO A 76 13.49 20.41 0.58
C PRO A 76 12.71 21.72 0.53
N ILE A 77 11.59 21.77 1.24
CA ILE A 77 10.86 23.02 1.48
C ILE A 77 11.86 23.90 2.24
N SER A 78 12.21 25.05 1.66
CA SER A 78 13.13 26.00 2.27
C SER A 78 12.61 26.37 3.67
N GLY A 79 13.35 25.96 4.72
CA GLY A 79 12.99 26.24 6.12
C GLY A 79 12.74 25.01 6.99
N SER A 80 12.92 23.78 6.52
CA SER A 80 12.90 22.58 7.37
C SER A 80 14.26 22.38 8.09
N ASP A 81 14.23 21.75 9.26
CA ASP A 81 15.44 21.38 10.01
C ASP A 81 16.41 20.53 9.17
N GLU A 82 15.91 19.77 8.18
CA GLU A 82 16.69 18.98 7.22
C GLU A 82 17.55 19.86 6.30
N PHE A 83 17.10 21.08 5.97
CA PHE A 83 17.89 22.06 5.22
C PHE A 83 19.09 22.55 6.04
N TYR A 84 18.91 22.77 7.36
CA TYR A 84 19.98 23.21 8.25
C TYR A 84 20.97 22.10 8.61
N LEU A 85 20.55 20.82 8.54
CA LEU A 85 21.40 19.67 8.85
C LEU A 85 22.22 19.16 7.66
N GLY A 86 22.13 19.79 6.49
CA GLY A 86 22.98 19.48 5.33
C GLY A 86 22.63 18.18 4.61
N VAL A 87 21.49 17.59 4.91
CA VAL A 87 20.99 16.37 4.27
C VAL A 87 20.31 16.73 2.94
N ARG A 88 21.11 16.86 1.88
CA ARG A 88 20.78 17.19 0.47
C ARG A 88 20.38 18.65 0.21
N ARG A 89 21.23 19.35 -0.52
CA ARG A 89 20.95 20.67 -1.10
C ARG A 89 19.93 20.53 -2.22
N SER A 90 18.95 21.45 -2.27
CA SER A 90 17.93 21.58 -3.30
C SER A 90 18.49 21.80 -4.73
N GLU A 91 19.77 22.13 -4.85
CA GLU A 91 20.45 22.38 -6.11
C GLU A 91 20.83 21.09 -6.87
N ASP A 92 20.76 19.92 -6.22
CA ASP A 92 21.21 18.64 -6.79
C ASP A 92 20.08 17.80 -7.43
N LEU A 93 18.83 18.26 -7.39
CA LEU A 93 17.70 17.59 -8.05
C LEU A 93 17.31 18.37 -9.31
N PRO A 94 17.77 17.99 -10.51
CA PRO A 94 17.41 18.70 -11.71
C PRO A 94 15.94 18.51 -12.04
N GLY A 95 15.13 19.57 -11.77
CA GLY A 95 14.09 19.92 -12.68
C GLY A 95 12.75 19.19 -12.62
N THR A 96 12.38 18.39 -11.59
CA THR A 96 10.98 17.94 -11.45
C THR A 96 10.07 19.12 -11.17
N GLN A 97 9.10 19.35 -12.04
CA GLN A 97 8.14 20.43 -11.90
C GLN A 97 6.84 19.87 -11.33
N LEU A 98 6.61 20.08 -10.05
CA LEU A 98 5.34 19.72 -9.44
C LEU A 98 4.19 20.59 -10.02
N PRO A 99 2.98 20.03 -10.13
CA PRO A 99 1.80 20.80 -10.51
C PRO A 99 1.52 21.92 -9.51
N THR A 100 1.23 23.11 -10.04
CA THR A 100 0.75 24.24 -9.24
C THR A 100 -0.71 24.04 -8.82
N ASP A 101 -1.20 24.84 -7.88
CA ASP A 101 -2.61 24.81 -7.50
C ASP A 101 -3.53 25.22 -8.67
N ALA A 102 -3.06 26.08 -9.57
CA ALA A 102 -3.75 26.40 -10.81
C ALA A 102 -3.81 25.18 -11.75
N ASP A 103 -2.69 24.46 -11.95
CA ASP A 103 -2.68 23.23 -12.74
C ASP A 103 -3.67 22.20 -12.16
N ARG A 104 -3.69 22.03 -10.85
CA ARG A 104 -4.60 21.10 -10.16
C ARG A 104 -6.06 21.47 -10.38
N ARG A 105 -6.42 22.75 -10.19
CA ARG A 105 -7.80 23.21 -10.28
C ARG A 105 -8.27 23.38 -11.72
N ASP A 106 -7.54 24.16 -12.52
CA ASP A 106 -8.01 24.67 -13.80
C ASP A 106 -7.76 23.69 -14.96
N LEU A 107 -6.80 22.77 -14.80
CA LEU A 107 -6.47 21.76 -15.81
C LEU A 107 -6.95 20.37 -15.39
N ILE A 108 -6.42 19.83 -14.27
CA ILE A 108 -6.65 18.44 -13.89
C ILE A 108 -8.07 18.25 -13.37
N ALA A 109 -8.47 18.97 -12.32
CA ALA A 109 -9.79 18.81 -11.70
C ALA A 109 -10.91 19.17 -12.68
N ALA A 110 -10.76 20.26 -13.45
CA ALA A 110 -11.74 20.66 -14.46
C ALA A 110 -11.96 19.58 -15.53
N ALA A 111 -10.88 18.96 -16.02
CA ALA A 111 -10.99 17.90 -17.03
C ALA A 111 -11.60 16.61 -16.46
N LEU A 112 -11.18 16.20 -15.26
CA LEU A 112 -11.75 15.02 -14.58
C LEU A 112 -13.23 15.22 -14.24
N GLN A 113 -13.62 16.41 -13.76
CA GLN A 113 -15.02 16.74 -13.46
C GLN A 113 -15.88 16.70 -14.73
N LYS A 114 -15.43 17.30 -15.81
CA LYS A 114 -16.13 17.26 -17.09
C LYS A 114 -16.27 15.82 -17.59
N THR A 115 -15.20 15.03 -17.53
CA THR A 115 -15.24 13.62 -17.96
C THR A 115 -16.20 12.80 -17.08
N LEU A 116 -16.23 13.04 -15.76
CA LEU A 116 -17.16 12.41 -14.84
C LEU A 116 -18.63 12.75 -15.17
N GLN A 117 -18.91 13.96 -15.60
CA GLN A 117 -20.26 14.40 -15.98
C GLN A 117 -20.70 13.81 -17.33
N ASP A 118 -19.78 13.69 -18.27
CA ASP A 118 -20.04 13.26 -19.64
C ASP A 118 -20.03 11.73 -19.84
N SER A 119 -19.49 10.96 -18.86
CA SER A 119 -19.34 9.52 -18.96
C SER A 119 -20.35 8.74 -18.11
N SER A 120 -20.91 7.69 -18.70
CA SER A 120 -21.65 6.63 -18.00
C SER A 120 -20.87 5.33 -17.87
N ASP A 121 -19.64 5.27 -18.42
CA ASP A 121 -18.77 4.11 -18.29
C ASP A 121 -18.28 3.97 -16.85
N ARG A 122 -18.38 2.76 -16.30
CA ARG A 122 -18.03 2.44 -14.91
C ARG A 122 -16.57 2.79 -14.60
N ASP A 123 -15.64 2.33 -15.42
CA ASP A 123 -14.20 2.44 -15.15
C ASP A 123 -13.73 3.91 -15.26
N VAL A 124 -14.22 4.64 -16.26
CA VAL A 124 -13.96 6.09 -16.40
C VAL A 124 -14.55 6.87 -15.23
N THR A 125 -15.78 6.55 -14.81
CA THR A 125 -16.47 7.22 -13.70
C THR A 125 -15.71 7.02 -12.39
N THR A 126 -15.33 5.78 -12.06
CA THR A 126 -14.61 5.46 -10.82
C THR A 126 -13.20 6.07 -10.82
N ALA A 127 -12.48 6.02 -11.94
CA ALA A 127 -11.17 6.64 -12.08
C ALA A 127 -11.22 8.16 -11.90
N CYS A 128 -12.21 8.83 -12.50
CA CYS A 128 -12.39 10.27 -12.33
C CYS A 128 -12.71 10.64 -10.87
N MET A 129 -13.56 9.86 -10.18
CA MET A 129 -13.88 10.12 -8.77
C MET A 129 -12.64 9.98 -7.86
N ILE A 130 -11.86 8.92 -8.02
CA ILE A 130 -10.60 8.75 -7.26
C ILE A 130 -9.60 9.84 -7.61
N GLY A 131 -9.45 10.18 -8.90
CA GLY A 131 -8.58 11.25 -9.34
C GLY A 131 -8.96 12.60 -8.71
N LEU A 132 -10.23 12.97 -8.77
CA LEU A 132 -10.75 14.20 -8.13
C LEU A 132 -10.55 14.19 -6.61
N ALA A 133 -10.75 13.04 -5.97
CA ALA A 133 -10.56 12.90 -4.52
C ALA A 133 -9.09 13.09 -4.11
N LYS A 134 -8.14 12.59 -4.90
CA LYS A 134 -6.70 12.81 -4.69
C LYS A 134 -6.32 14.27 -4.88
N VAL A 135 -6.83 14.92 -5.91
CA VAL A 135 -6.61 16.36 -6.16
C VAL A 135 -7.25 17.20 -5.07
N GLY A 136 -8.46 16.87 -4.64
CA GLY A 136 -9.13 17.46 -3.47
C GLY A 136 -9.53 18.93 -3.63
N VAL A 137 -9.80 19.40 -4.85
CA VAL A 137 -10.12 20.81 -5.15
C VAL A 137 -11.45 20.91 -5.84
N ASP A 138 -12.33 21.80 -5.35
CA ASP A 138 -13.59 22.13 -6.01
C ASP A 138 -13.38 22.92 -7.32
N VAL A 139 -14.20 22.61 -8.31
CA VAL A 139 -14.26 23.37 -9.58
C VAL A 139 -15.65 24.02 -9.68
N PRO A 140 -15.75 25.34 -9.51
CA PRO A 140 -17.05 26.02 -9.56
C PRO A 140 -17.80 25.76 -10.89
N PRO A 141 -19.17 25.68 -10.84
CA PRO A 141 -20.03 25.95 -9.69
C PRO A 141 -20.25 24.74 -8.75
N SER A 142 -19.72 23.55 -9.05
CA SER A 142 -19.99 22.31 -8.31
C SER A 142 -18.98 22.08 -7.18
N LYS A 143 -19.47 21.54 -6.06
CA LYS A 143 -18.61 21.02 -5.00
C LYS A 143 -18.36 19.53 -5.19
N LEU A 144 -17.17 19.05 -4.82
CA LEU A 144 -16.84 17.62 -4.88
C LEU A 144 -17.79 16.77 -4.03
N SER A 145 -18.20 17.27 -2.85
CA SER A 145 -19.15 16.56 -1.99
C SER A 145 -20.50 16.32 -2.67
N GLU A 146 -21.00 17.29 -3.42
CA GLU A 146 -22.25 17.18 -4.18
C GLU A 146 -22.10 16.21 -5.35
N LEU A 147 -21.00 16.32 -6.10
CA LEU A 147 -20.71 15.44 -7.23
C LEU A 147 -20.63 13.96 -6.80
N PHE A 148 -19.93 13.68 -5.71
CA PHE A 148 -19.80 12.30 -5.21
C PHE A 148 -21.11 11.83 -4.56
N ALA A 149 -21.86 12.69 -3.85
CA ALA A 149 -23.13 12.33 -3.27
C ALA A 149 -24.19 11.91 -4.32
N LEU A 150 -24.17 12.53 -5.51
CA LEU A 150 -25.02 12.12 -6.62
C LEU A 150 -24.72 10.68 -7.06
N ARG A 151 -23.44 10.28 -7.07
CA ARG A 151 -22.99 8.95 -7.49
C ARG A 151 -23.27 7.85 -6.47
N LEU A 152 -23.60 8.19 -5.23
CA LEU A 152 -24.06 7.21 -4.23
C LEU A 152 -25.38 6.51 -4.62
N ARG A 153 -26.19 7.12 -5.50
CA ARG A 153 -27.47 6.58 -5.98
C ARG A 153 -27.36 5.71 -7.22
N GLU A 154 -26.17 5.63 -7.82
CA GLU A 154 -25.97 4.89 -9.08
C GLU A 154 -26.34 3.40 -8.93
N PRO A 155 -26.93 2.79 -9.97
CA PRO A 155 -27.27 1.36 -9.95
C PRO A 155 -26.03 0.47 -9.82
N ASN A 156 -24.89 0.89 -10.39
CA ASN A 156 -23.65 0.14 -10.35
C ASN A 156 -23.04 0.17 -8.95
N GLN A 157 -22.72 -1.00 -8.40
CA GLN A 157 -22.19 -1.16 -7.04
C GLN A 157 -20.81 -0.51 -6.88
N GLU A 158 -19.91 -0.71 -7.83
CA GLU A 158 -18.54 -0.18 -7.78
C GLU A 158 -18.55 1.35 -7.79
N VAL A 159 -19.41 1.96 -8.59
CA VAL A 159 -19.57 3.42 -8.65
C VAL A 159 -20.03 3.97 -7.29
N ARG A 160 -21.00 3.31 -6.63
CA ARG A 160 -21.46 3.74 -5.29
C ARG A 160 -20.37 3.60 -4.22
N GLU A 161 -19.66 2.46 -4.22
CA GLU A 161 -18.58 2.19 -3.28
C GLU A 161 -17.44 3.20 -3.47
N THR A 162 -17.04 3.45 -4.72
CA THR A 162 -16.02 4.45 -5.06
C THR A 162 -16.47 5.87 -4.67
N ALA A 163 -17.74 6.22 -4.87
CA ALA A 163 -18.27 7.52 -4.47
C ALA A 163 -18.19 7.72 -2.95
N ALA A 164 -18.59 6.70 -2.18
CA ALA A 164 -18.44 6.74 -0.73
C ALA A 164 -16.98 6.93 -0.32
N LEU A 165 -16.06 6.15 -0.92
CA LEU A 165 -14.63 6.20 -0.60
C LEU A 165 -13.98 7.54 -0.99
N ALA A 166 -14.36 8.10 -2.14
CA ALA A 166 -13.86 9.38 -2.63
C ALA A 166 -14.16 10.54 -1.66
N LEU A 167 -15.32 10.53 -0.98
CA LEU A 167 -15.66 11.50 0.06
C LEU A 167 -14.65 11.46 1.22
N GLY A 168 -14.21 10.26 1.62
CA GLY A 168 -13.21 10.06 2.68
C GLY A 168 -11.80 10.44 2.23
N ILE A 169 -11.38 10.04 1.02
CA ILE A 169 -10.06 10.36 0.45
C ILE A 169 -9.89 11.87 0.30
N ALA A 170 -10.91 12.55 -0.21
CA ALA A 170 -10.86 14.02 -0.36
C ALA A 170 -10.91 14.77 0.98
N GLY A 171 -11.36 14.12 2.07
CA GLY A 171 -11.48 14.73 3.39
C GLY A 171 -12.67 15.71 3.52
N LEU A 172 -13.76 15.47 2.81
CA LEU A 172 -14.93 16.36 2.73
C LEU A 172 -15.78 16.25 3.99
N GLN A 173 -15.54 17.12 4.97
CA GLN A 173 -16.16 17.06 6.30
C GLN A 173 -17.69 17.20 6.27
N ASP A 174 -18.23 17.90 5.29
CA ASP A 174 -19.68 18.07 5.05
C ASP A 174 -20.39 16.76 4.61
N ALA A 175 -19.63 15.76 4.17
CA ALA A 175 -20.15 14.44 3.81
C ALA A 175 -20.44 13.51 5.01
N PHE A 176 -20.01 13.88 6.22
CA PHE A 176 -20.22 13.04 7.42
C PHE A 176 -21.67 12.57 7.61
N PRO A 177 -22.72 13.41 7.51
CA PRO A 177 -24.11 12.96 7.69
C PRO A 177 -24.51 11.88 6.69
N ALA A 178 -24.12 12.01 5.42
CA ALA A 178 -24.44 11.07 4.37
C ALA A 178 -23.73 9.72 4.58
N LEU A 179 -22.42 9.75 4.89
CA LEU A 179 -21.63 8.54 5.19
C LEU A 179 -22.14 7.83 6.46
N ALA A 180 -22.51 8.60 7.50
CA ALA A 180 -23.09 8.04 8.73
C ALA A 180 -24.46 7.39 8.49
N ALA A 181 -25.30 7.96 7.63
CA ALA A 181 -26.60 7.39 7.25
C ALA A 181 -26.41 6.08 6.44
N LEU A 182 -25.49 6.07 5.47
CA LEU A 182 -25.13 4.85 4.72
C LEU A 182 -24.66 3.75 5.66
N LEU A 183 -23.74 4.06 6.58
CA LEU A 183 -23.17 3.10 7.51
C LEU A 183 -24.24 2.52 8.44
N ARG A 184 -25.13 3.34 8.99
CA ARG A 184 -26.25 2.87 9.83
C ARG A 184 -27.28 2.05 9.06
N GLY A 185 -27.40 2.26 7.75
CA GLY A 185 -28.45 1.66 6.94
C GLY A 185 -29.84 2.20 7.28
N ASP A 186 -29.94 3.43 7.81
CA ASP A 186 -31.18 4.06 8.17
C ASP A 186 -31.97 4.54 6.92
N ASN A 187 -33.15 5.18 7.13
CA ASN A 187 -34.01 5.63 6.02
C ASN A 187 -33.25 6.56 5.04
N GLU A 188 -32.43 7.47 5.55
CA GLU A 188 -31.65 8.37 4.70
C GLU A 188 -30.55 7.59 3.94
N GLY A 189 -29.88 6.64 4.60
CA GLY A 189 -28.91 5.75 3.97
C GLY A 189 -29.53 4.92 2.85
N ARG A 190 -30.73 4.39 3.04
CA ARG A 190 -31.48 3.67 1.99
C ARG A 190 -31.82 4.56 0.80
N LYS A 191 -32.24 5.80 1.03
CA LYS A 191 -32.51 6.78 -0.04
C LYS A 191 -31.20 7.08 -0.83
N LEU A 192 -30.08 7.28 -0.12
CA LEU A 192 -28.76 7.51 -0.74
C LEU A 192 -28.29 6.30 -1.53
N ALA A 193 -28.64 5.08 -1.10
CA ALA A 193 -28.33 3.84 -1.83
C ALA A 193 -29.30 3.53 -2.98
N GLY A 194 -30.09 4.50 -3.43
CA GLY A 194 -31.03 4.37 -4.55
C GLY A 194 -32.41 3.85 -4.17
N GLY A 195 -32.87 4.08 -2.92
CA GLY A 195 -34.21 3.72 -2.44
C GLY A 195 -34.42 2.22 -2.22
N ARG A 196 -33.37 1.47 -1.96
CA ARG A 196 -33.42 0.02 -1.69
C ARG A 196 -34.02 -0.26 -0.31
N GLU A 197 -34.53 -1.47 -0.11
CA GLU A 197 -35.02 -1.90 1.20
C GLU A 197 -33.93 -1.89 2.25
N GLU A 198 -32.69 -2.28 1.85
CA GLU A 198 -31.51 -2.26 2.70
C GLU A 198 -30.32 -1.62 1.98
N VAL A 199 -29.43 -0.96 2.74
CA VAL A 199 -28.13 -0.52 2.22
C VAL A 199 -27.25 -1.74 2.07
N PRO A 200 -26.66 -2.01 0.87
CA PRO A 200 -25.78 -3.15 0.67
C PRO A 200 -24.61 -3.15 1.66
N GLU A 201 -24.27 -4.32 2.18
CA GLU A 201 -23.20 -4.50 3.17
C GLU A 201 -21.87 -3.86 2.76
N ARG A 202 -21.43 -4.08 1.51
CA ARG A 202 -20.21 -3.46 1.00
C ARG A 202 -20.29 -1.93 1.00
N SER A 203 -21.45 -1.34 0.64
CA SER A 203 -21.62 0.13 0.70
C SER A 203 -21.53 0.65 2.13
N ARG A 204 -22.05 -0.09 3.14
CA ARG A 204 -21.88 0.22 4.56
C ARG A 204 -20.41 0.15 4.97
N THR A 205 -19.71 -0.89 4.52
CA THR A 205 -18.28 -1.08 4.82
C THR A 205 -17.42 0.03 4.22
N PHE A 206 -17.66 0.41 2.95
CA PHE A 206 -16.95 1.53 2.32
C PHE A 206 -17.26 2.88 3.00
N ALA A 207 -18.48 3.08 3.49
CA ALA A 207 -18.80 4.25 4.31
C ALA A 207 -18.04 4.26 5.66
N ALA A 208 -17.82 3.09 6.29
CA ALA A 208 -16.98 2.98 7.49
C ALA A 208 -15.53 3.40 7.21
N TRP A 209 -14.90 2.86 6.16
CA TRP A 209 -13.57 3.26 5.72
C TRP A 209 -13.46 4.77 5.50
N SER A 210 -14.46 5.33 4.82
CA SER A 210 -14.51 6.76 4.51
C SER A 210 -14.63 7.64 5.75
N LEU A 211 -15.43 7.23 6.72
CA LEU A 211 -15.55 7.94 8.00
C LEU A 211 -14.23 7.92 8.79
N GLY A 212 -13.49 6.80 8.76
CA GLY A 212 -12.15 6.71 9.35
C GLY A 212 -11.17 7.66 8.69
N LEU A 213 -11.10 7.67 7.35
CA LEU A 213 -10.25 8.58 6.57
C LEU A 213 -10.61 10.04 6.81
N LEU A 214 -11.91 10.35 6.82
CA LEU A 214 -12.45 11.69 7.08
C LEU A 214 -12.02 12.20 8.45
N ALA A 215 -12.18 11.38 9.49
CA ALA A 215 -11.80 11.73 10.86
C ALA A 215 -10.27 11.90 11.00
N GLY A 216 -9.48 11.03 10.37
CA GLY A 216 -8.02 11.15 10.38
C GLY A 216 -7.51 12.45 9.78
N ARG A 217 -8.22 12.99 8.77
CA ARG A 217 -7.89 14.28 8.14
C ARG A 217 -8.47 15.49 8.89
N SER A 218 -9.38 15.26 9.85
CA SER A 218 -10.02 16.35 10.59
C SER A 218 -9.11 16.89 11.69
N THR A 219 -9.08 18.21 11.83
CA THR A 219 -8.48 18.89 12.99
C THR A 219 -9.51 19.15 14.10
N ASP A 220 -10.80 18.87 13.87
CA ASP A 220 -11.87 19.04 14.83
C ASP A 220 -12.02 17.81 15.73
N ALA A 221 -11.62 17.95 17.00
CA ALA A 221 -11.76 16.91 18.01
C ALA A 221 -13.22 16.43 18.20
N LYS A 222 -14.21 17.31 18.01
CA LYS A 222 -15.64 16.93 18.09
C LYS A 222 -16.03 16.01 16.94
N GLN A 223 -15.51 16.26 15.75
CA GLN A 223 -15.74 15.39 14.59
C GLN A 223 -15.12 14.00 14.81
N LYS A 224 -13.88 13.94 15.30
CA LYS A 224 -13.22 12.68 15.68
C LYS A 224 -14.04 11.92 16.74
N GLN A 225 -14.50 12.63 17.77
CA GLN A 225 -15.34 12.06 18.83
C GLN A 225 -16.66 11.48 18.29
N ARG A 226 -17.39 12.21 17.42
CA ARG A 226 -18.62 11.74 16.78
C ARG A 226 -18.39 10.49 15.94
N THR A 227 -17.27 10.46 15.20
CA THR A 227 -16.88 9.30 14.40
C THR A 227 -16.62 8.09 15.30
N PHE A 228 -15.86 8.26 16.36
CA PHE A 228 -15.63 7.22 17.35
C PHE A 228 -16.92 6.66 17.94
N GLU A 229 -17.83 7.52 18.39
CA GLU A 229 -19.10 7.09 19.00
C GLU A 229 -19.96 6.27 18.05
N LEU A 230 -20.02 6.67 16.77
CA LEU A 230 -20.75 5.92 15.75
C LEU A 230 -20.10 4.54 15.47
N LEU A 231 -18.78 4.53 15.19
CA LEU A 231 -18.08 3.30 14.82
C LEU A 231 -18.03 2.30 15.98
N SER A 232 -17.74 2.77 17.20
CA SER A 232 -17.64 1.92 18.39
C SER A 232 -18.98 1.32 18.79
N LYS A 233 -20.07 2.08 18.65
CA LYS A 233 -21.43 1.58 18.89
C LYS A 233 -21.79 0.43 17.93
N LEU A 234 -21.46 0.58 16.64
CA LEU A 234 -21.74 -0.46 15.65
C LEU A 234 -20.81 -1.68 15.82
N LEU A 235 -19.56 -1.47 16.20
CA LEU A 235 -18.62 -2.57 16.48
C LEU A 235 -19.05 -3.36 17.72
N ALA A 236 -19.66 -2.69 18.72
CA ALA A 236 -20.18 -3.31 19.93
C ALA A 236 -21.50 -4.07 19.70
N ASP A 237 -22.21 -3.84 18.58
CA ASP A 237 -23.47 -4.48 18.27
C ASP A 237 -23.28 -6.00 18.04
N GLU A 238 -23.88 -6.82 18.88
CA GLU A 238 -23.83 -8.28 18.77
C GLU A 238 -24.68 -8.82 17.61
N GLY A 239 -25.67 -8.06 17.16
CA GLY A 239 -26.51 -8.38 16.01
C GLY A 239 -25.78 -8.29 14.67
N GLU A 240 -24.73 -7.48 14.56
CA GLU A 240 -23.94 -7.38 13.35
C GLU A 240 -23.14 -8.68 13.12
N ARG A 241 -23.32 -9.32 11.99
CA ARG A 241 -22.68 -10.62 11.65
C ARG A 241 -21.65 -10.50 10.53
N SER A 242 -21.64 -9.42 9.79
CA SER A 242 -20.74 -9.21 8.67
C SER A 242 -19.27 -9.15 9.11
N ARG A 243 -18.44 -10.02 8.55
CA ARG A 243 -16.98 -9.97 8.75
C ARG A 243 -16.37 -8.73 8.12
N ASP A 244 -16.77 -8.42 6.90
CA ASP A 244 -16.29 -7.27 6.14
C ASP A 244 -16.58 -5.97 6.87
N LEU A 245 -17.83 -5.79 7.33
CA LEU A 245 -18.20 -4.58 8.07
C LEU A 245 -17.44 -4.46 9.39
N ARG A 246 -17.30 -5.55 10.16
CA ARG A 246 -16.51 -5.53 11.40
C ARG A 246 -15.04 -5.17 11.15
N VAL A 247 -14.41 -5.74 10.11
CA VAL A 247 -13.05 -5.40 9.72
C VAL A 247 -12.96 -3.93 9.29
N GLY A 248 -13.91 -3.45 8.47
CA GLY A 248 -14.00 -2.05 8.10
C GLY A 248 -14.12 -1.10 9.31
N LEU A 249 -14.96 -1.44 10.31
CA LEU A 249 -15.12 -0.67 11.55
C LEU A 249 -13.82 -0.64 12.39
N ILE A 250 -13.14 -1.78 12.53
CA ILE A 250 -11.86 -1.90 13.26
C ILE A 250 -10.80 -0.99 12.63
N HIS A 251 -10.60 -1.12 11.32
CA HIS A 251 -9.62 -0.28 10.64
C HIS A 251 -10.02 1.20 10.64
N ALA A 252 -11.31 1.53 10.45
CA ALA A 252 -11.81 2.90 10.50
C ALA A 252 -11.53 3.54 11.88
N LEU A 253 -11.72 2.81 12.98
CA LEU A 253 -11.33 3.27 14.32
C LEU A 253 -9.83 3.56 14.41
N GLY A 254 -8.99 2.70 13.84
CA GLY A 254 -7.53 2.90 13.78
C GLY A 254 -7.11 4.09 12.90
N LEU A 255 -7.96 4.54 11.96
CA LEU A 255 -7.69 5.68 11.09
C LEU A 255 -8.11 7.04 11.66
N ILE A 256 -8.87 7.09 12.77
CA ILE A 256 -9.30 8.37 13.39
C ILE A 256 -8.09 9.24 13.78
N ALA A 257 -6.97 8.61 14.15
CA ALA A 257 -5.69 9.25 14.46
C ALA A 257 -5.82 10.50 15.36
N PRO A 258 -6.29 10.36 16.63
CA PRO A 258 -6.23 11.45 17.58
C PRO A 258 -4.79 11.86 17.86
N ASP A 259 -4.53 13.15 17.99
CA ASP A 259 -3.21 13.69 18.33
C ASP A 259 -3.11 13.92 19.85
N PRO A 260 -2.42 13.04 20.61
CA PRO A 260 -2.34 13.15 22.06
C PRO A 260 -1.57 14.40 22.55
N GLU A 261 -0.74 14.98 21.70
CA GLU A 261 0.03 16.18 22.04
C GLU A 261 -0.80 17.46 21.83
N ARG A 262 -1.79 17.43 20.96
CA ARG A 262 -2.65 18.58 20.65
C ARG A 262 -3.53 18.98 21.82
N SER A 263 -4.15 18.01 22.53
CA SER A 263 -5.05 18.29 23.64
C SER A 263 -5.31 17.07 24.53
N ALA A 264 -5.71 17.35 25.80
CA ALA A 264 -6.16 16.30 26.72
C ALA A 264 -7.38 15.55 26.19
N ALA A 265 -8.27 16.22 25.45
CA ALA A 265 -9.46 15.58 24.85
C ALA A 265 -9.07 14.56 23.76
N GLU A 266 -8.13 14.89 22.89
CA GLU A 266 -7.63 13.95 21.89
C GLU A 266 -6.83 12.81 22.52
N ARG A 267 -6.06 13.09 23.57
CA ARG A 267 -5.37 12.04 24.34
C ARG A 267 -6.37 11.06 24.99
N MET A 268 -7.43 11.57 25.59
CA MET A 268 -8.50 10.74 26.16
C MET A 268 -9.22 9.94 25.07
N LEU A 269 -9.50 10.55 23.92
CA LEU A 269 -10.13 9.88 22.79
C LEU A 269 -9.27 8.73 22.28
N LEU A 270 -7.94 8.92 22.15
CA LEU A 270 -7.00 7.86 21.78
C LEU A 270 -7.17 6.62 22.65
N TYR A 271 -7.13 6.78 23.97
CA TYR A 271 -7.25 5.65 24.89
C TYR A 271 -8.64 5.00 24.85
N ARG A 272 -9.71 5.79 24.69
CA ARG A 272 -11.08 5.25 24.53
C ARG A 272 -11.21 4.41 23.26
N ILE A 273 -10.57 4.80 22.15
CA ILE A 273 -10.57 4.00 20.93
C ILE A 273 -9.82 2.69 21.16
N VAL A 274 -8.63 2.75 21.78
CA VAL A 274 -7.82 1.58 22.11
C VAL A 274 -8.57 0.62 23.02
N ASP A 275 -9.23 1.13 24.07
CA ASP A 275 -10.03 0.31 24.99
C ASP A 275 -11.23 -0.36 24.29
N ALA A 276 -11.92 0.37 23.39
CA ALA A 276 -13.02 -0.21 22.61
C ALA A 276 -12.56 -1.32 21.65
N LEU A 277 -11.39 -1.17 21.04
CA LEU A 277 -10.79 -2.18 20.19
C LEU A 277 -10.41 -3.43 21.00
N TRP A 278 -9.80 -3.25 22.17
CA TRP A 278 -9.48 -4.38 23.05
C TRP A 278 -10.72 -5.07 23.62
N ALA A 279 -11.76 -4.31 23.99
CA ALA A 279 -13.02 -4.89 24.42
C ALA A 279 -13.67 -5.77 23.34
N PHE A 280 -13.57 -5.37 22.08
CA PHE A 280 -13.99 -6.21 20.95
C PHE A 280 -13.09 -7.45 20.78
N TYR A 281 -11.78 -7.30 20.93
CA TYR A 281 -10.82 -8.40 20.79
C TYR A 281 -11.04 -9.53 21.82
N GLU A 282 -11.50 -9.20 23.02
CA GLU A 282 -11.75 -10.15 24.12
C GLU A 282 -13.05 -10.94 23.95
N ARG A 283 -13.90 -10.57 23.00
CA ARG A 283 -15.17 -11.27 22.77
C ARG A 283 -14.92 -12.67 22.22
N ASP A 284 -15.70 -13.63 22.70
CA ASP A 284 -15.74 -14.95 22.07
C ASP A 284 -16.59 -14.88 20.79
N LEU A 285 -15.93 -14.76 19.66
CA LEU A 285 -16.56 -14.77 18.33
C LEU A 285 -16.60 -16.17 17.70
N GLY A 286 -16.09 -17.18 18.40
CA GLY A 286 -15.89 -18.53 17.89
C GLY A 286 -14.66 -18.64 16.95
N LYS A 287 -14.12 -19.86 16.81
CA LYS A 287 -12.87 -20.11 16.05
C LYS A 287 -12.90 -19.58 14.61
N GLY A 288 -14.05 -19.65 13.93
CA GLY A 288 -14.19 -19.19 12.54
C GLY A 288 -14.10 -17.66 12.35
N ASN A 289 -14.21 -16.87 13.41
CA ASN A 289 -14.17 -15.41 13.36
C ASN A 289 -12.91 -14.81 14.00
N GLN A 290 -11.93 -15.62 14.41
CA GLN A 290 -10.62 -15.12 14.86
C GLN A 290 -9.90 -14.29 13.79
N LEU A 291 -10.19 -14.53 12.50
CA LEU A 291 -9.74 -13.71 11.41
C LEU A 291 -10.13 -12.23 11.59
N VAL A 292 -11.35 -11.93 12.04
CA VAL A 292 -11.79 -10.55 12.31
C VAL A 292 -11.00 -9.94 13.46
N GLN A 293 -10.78 -10.71 14.54
CA GLN A 293 -9.99 -10.26 15.70
C GLN A 293 -8.53 -9.96 15.32
N ALA A 294 -7.97 -10.66 14.33
CA ALA A 294 -6.61 -10.44 13.84
C ALA A 294 -6.36 -9.02 13.29
N HIS A 295 -7.40 -8.26 12.96
CA HIS A 295 -7.24 -6.86 12.53
C HIS A 295 -7.10 -5.86 13.68
N VAL A 296 -7.48 -6.25 14.91
CA VAL A 296 -7.41 -5.35 16.08
C VAL A 296 -5.98 -4.93 16.42
N PRO A 297 -4.98 -5.81 16.48
CA PRO A 297 -3.60 -5.42 16.75
C PRO A 297 -3.09 -4.34 15.79
N THR A 298 -3.33 -4.48 14.49
CA THR A 298 -2.93 -3.48 13.48
C THR A 298 -3.59 -2.11 13.71
N ALA A 299 -4.88 -2.09 14.08
CA ALA A 299 -5.57 -0.84 14.39
C ALA A 299 -5.03 -0.17 15.66
N VAL A 300 -4.75 -0.95 16.69
CA VAL A 300 -4.15 -0.46 17.96
C VAL A 300 -2.74 0.10 17.73
N VAL A 301 -1.91 -0.61 16.97
CA VAL A 301 -0.56 -0.16 16.63
C VAL A 301 -0.56 1.16 15.88
N ARG A 302 -1.51 1.33 14.94
CA ARG A 302 -1.65 2.57 14.17
C ARG A 302 -1.98 3.76 15.06
N LEU A 303 -2.72 3.52 16.15
CA LEU A 303 -3.09 4.55 17.12
C LEU A 303 -1.96 4.86 18.11
N LEU A 304 -1.31 3.84 18.64
CA LEU A 304 -0.29 4.00 19.69
C LEU A 304 1.07 4.38 19.13
N GLY A 305 1.45 3.84 17.94
CA GLY A 305 2.81 3.92 17.46
C GLY A 305 3.81 3.21 18.36
N ARG A 306 5.10 3.54 18.22
CA ARG A 306 6.19 3.05 19.09
C ARG A 306 6.18 3.79 20.41
N GLY A 307 6.46 3.10 21.50
CA GLY A 307 6.56 3.75 22.79
C GLY A 307 6.65 2.80 23.98
N ASN A 308 6.72 3.37 25.18
CA ASN A 308 6.86 2.64 26.43
C ASN A 308 5.85 3.05 27.52
N ALA A 309 4.84 3.87 27.18
CA ALA A 309 3.78 4.18 28.14
C ALA A 309 2.97 2.93 28.52
N ALA A 310 2.20 3.01 29.61
CA ALA A 310 1.44 1.86 30.13
C ALA A 310 0.52 1.17 29.10
N ALA A 311 -0.06 1.94 28.16
CA ALA A 311 -0.88 1.35 27.09
C ALA A 311 -0.04 0.51 26.12
N HIS A 312 1.17 0.98 25.75
CA HIS A 312 2.11 0.23 24.93
C HIS A 312 2.53 -1.06 25.62
N GLN A 313 2.89 -0.98 26.92
CA GLN A 313 3.33 -2.13 27.69
C GLN A 313 2.25 -3.22 27.73
N ARG A 314 1.00 -2.84 28.05
CA ARG A 314 -0.14 -3.80 28.04
C ARG A 314 -0.37 -4.44 26.67
N ALA A 315 -0.22 -3.64 25.59
CA ALA A 315 -0.36 -4.17 24.23
C ALA A 315 0.76 -5.16 23.90
N LYS A 316 2.02 -4.85 24.24
CA LYS A 316 3.18 -5.73 24.02
C LYS A 316 3.04 -7.05 24.78
N GLU A 317 2.72 -7.00 26.08
CA GLU A 317 2.50 -8.19 26.91
C GLU A 317 1.41 -9.10 26.32
N ARG A 318 0.30 -8.50 25.86
CA ARG A 318 -0.76 -9.25 25.19
C ARG A 318 -0.27 -9.89 23.90
N MET A 319 0.44 -9.18 23.04
CA MET A 319 0.93 -9.73 21.78
C MET A 319 1.97 -10.84 21.98
N VAL A 320 2.83 -10.73 22.99
CA VAL A 320 3.74 -11.83 23.38
C VAL A 320 2.94 -13.06 23.83
N ALA A 321 1.89 -12.87 24.63
CA ALA A 321 1.03 -13.98 25.08
C ALA A 321 0.31 -14.64 23.89
N GLU A 322 -0.23 -13.86 22.94
CA GLU A 322 -0.91 -14.41 21.76
C GLU A 322 0.03 -15.17 20.81
N LEU A 323 1.29 -14.74 20.72
CA LEU A 323 2.29 -15.40 19.88
C LEU A 323 2.54 -16.86 20.33
N VAL A 324 2.48 -17.13 21.65
CA VAL A 324 2.80 -18.43 22.24
C VAL A 324 1.56 -19.22 22.69
N ALA A 325 0.37 -18.62 22.68
CA ALA A 325 -0.85 -19.24 23.18
C ALA A 325 -1.30 -20.44 22.33
N ASP A 326 -1.71 -21.51 23.00
CA ASP A 326 -2.35 -22.65 22.35
C ASP A 326 -3.77 -22.32 21.87
N GLY A 327 -4.19 -22.93 20.76
CA GLY A 327 -5.55 -22.82 20.22
C GLY A 327 -5.88 -21.50 19.50
N ARG A 328 -4.91 -20.58 19.37
CA ARG A 328 -5.06 -19.39 18.54
C ARG A 328 -4.86 -19.71 17.05
N SER A 329 -5.59 -19.01 16.20
CA SER A 329 -5.39 -19.12 14.74
C SER A 329 -4.04 -18.53 14.32
N ASN A 330 -3.54 -18.97 13.16
CA ASN A 330 -2.31 -18.41 12.59
C ASN A 330 -2.45 -16.90 12.36
N GLN A 331 -3.61 -16.43 11.89
CA GLN A 331 -3.85 -15.00 11.65
C GLN A 331 -3.69 -14.15 12.93
N ILE A 332 -4.05 -14.66 14.09
CA ILE A 332 -3.82 -13.96 15.37
C ILE A 332 -2.31 -13.87 15.65
N ARG A 333 -1.55 -14.97 15.49
CA ARG A 333 -0.10 -14.99 15.71
C ARG A 333 0.65 -14.12 14.72
N GLU A 334 0.24 -14.15 13.45
CA GLU A 334 0.75 -13.27 12.39
C GLU A 334 0.61 -11.80 12.78
N SER A 335 -0.60 -11.41 13.20
CA SER A 335 -0.88 -10.04 13.63
C SER A 335 -0.14 -9.65 14.90
N ALA A 336 0.05 -10.60 15.84
CA ALA A 336 0.83 -10.37 17.04
C ALA A 336 2.31 -10.09 16.71
N ALA A 337 2.91 -10.86 15.80
CA ALA A 337 4.28 -10.64 15.35
C ALA A 337 4.45 -9.27 14.69
N LEU A 338 3.56 -8.90 13.75
CA LEU A 338 3.57 -7.58 13.08
C LEU A 338 3.41 -6.44 14.10
N ALA A 339 2.48 -6.59 15.04
CA ALA A 339 2.21 -5.59 16.08
C ALA A 339 3.43 -5.35 16.99
N LEU A 340 4.13 -6.41 17.41
CA LEU A 340 5.37 -6.28 18.19
C LEU A 340 6.43 -5.48 17.42
N GLY A 341 6.58 -5.74 16.11
CA GLY A 341 7.51 -4.99 15.25
C GLY A 341 7.24 -3.49 15.19
N ALA A 342 5.97 -3.11 15.32
CA ALA A 342 5.56 -1.72 15.23
C ALA A 342 5.43 -1.01 16.59
N LEU A 343 5.24 -1.75 17.70
CA LEU A 343 5.12 -1.20 19.05
C LEU A 343 6.46 -1.05 19.79
N CYS A 344 7.38 -2.01 19.58
CA CYS A 344 8.59 -2.10 20.37
C CYS A 344 9.65 -1.12 19.92
N LEU A 345 10.45 -0.68 20.91
CA LEU A 345 11.67 0.09 20.73
C LEU A 345 12.89 -0.85 20.75
N PRO A 346 14.04 -0.44 20.20
CA PRO A 346 15.29 -1.16 20.40
C PRO A 346 15.59 -1.39 21.87
N GLN A 347 16.23 -2.52 22.20
CA GLN A 347 16.61 -2.84 23.60
C GLN A 347 17.46 -1.76 24.24
N GLU A 348 18.26 -1.06 23.47
CA GLU A 348 19.13 0.03 23.90
C GLU A 348 18.32 1.25 24.37
N GLU A 349 17.13 1.45 23.82
CA GLU A 349 16.20 2.53 24.17
C GLU A 349 15.18 2.09 25.24
N CYS A 350 14.74 0.85 25.18
CA CYS A 350 13.78 0.25 26.12
C CYS A 350 14.19 -1.18 26.50
N PRO A 351 14.96 -1.38 27.60
CA PRO A 351 15.42 -2.71 28.01
C PRO A 351 14.28 -3.73 28.21
N ALA A 352 13.08 -3.29 28.62
CA ALA A 352 11.92 -4.15 28.79
C ALA A 352 11.47 -4.82 27.47
N ASP A 353 11.71 -4.20 26.32
CA ASP A 353 11.33 -4.70 25.02
C ASP A 353 12.22 -5.86 24.53
N ALA A 354 13.31 -6.14 25.25
CA ALA A 354 14.15 -7.32 24.99
C ALA A 354 13.36 -8.66 25.06
N GLU A 355 12.37 -8.75 25.94
CA GLU A 355 11.52 -9.94 26.04
C GLU A 355 10.63 -10.12 24.81
N CYS A 356 10.15 -9.03 24.21
CA CYS A 356 9.42 -9.06 22.94
C CYS A 356 10.31 -9.59 21.80
N ALA A 357 11.52 -9.07 21.68
CA ALA A 357 12.49 -9.51 20.68
C ALA A 357 12.86 -10.99 20.88
N LYS A 358 13.06 -11.43 22.12
CA LYS A 358 13.33 -12.82 22.46
C LYS A 358 12.18 -13.76 22.08
N ALA A 359 10.93 -13.35 22.35
CA ALA A 359 9.74 -14.12 21.96
C ALA A 359 9.64 -14.28 20.44
N LEU A 360 9.93 -13.22 19.66
CA LEU A 360 9.97 -13.26 18.21
C LEU A 360 11.07 -14.21 17.68
N VAL A 361 12.29 -14.14 18.24
CA VAL A 361 13.38 -15.06 17.86
C VAL A 361 13.00 -16.51 18.19
N GLN A 362 12.44 -16.75 19.37
CA GLN A 362 12.00 -18.08 19.76
C GLN A 362 10.92 -18.61 18.82
N TYR A 363 9.91 -17.80 18.48
CA TYR A 363 8.87 -18.24 17.55
C TYR A 363 9.43 -18.51 16.15
N TYR A 364 10.34 -17.69 15.65
CA TYR A 364 11.02 -17.97 14.39
C TYR A 364 11.68 -19.35 14.37
N GLN A 365 12.34 -19.73 15.46
CA GLN A 365 13.07 -21.00 15.57
C GLN A 365 12.15 -22.23 15.78
N THR A 366 11.08 -22.09 16.54
CA THR A 366 10.27 -23.21 17.03
C THR A 366 8.82 -23.20 16.58
N GLY A 367 8.34 -22.07 16.04
CA GLY A 367 6.95 -21.92 15.61
C GLY A 367 6.61 -22.77 14.39
N THR A 368 5.40 -23.28 14.34
CA THR A 368 4.91 -24.18 13.29
C THR A 368 4.37 -23.43 12.07
N ASP A 369 3.87 -22.20 12.25
CA ASP A 369 3.34 -21.41 11.16
C ASP A 369 4.44 -20.62 10.43
N GLN A 370 4.61 -20.91 9.15
CA GLN A 370 5.68 -20.32 8.33
C GLN A 370 5.52 -18.81 8.16
N GLN A 371 4.30 -18.33 7.95
CA GLN A 371 4.04 -16.91 7.75
C GLN A 371 4.34 -16.10 9.02
N THR A 372 3.91 -16.60 10.17
CA THR A 372 4.24 -15.97 11.47
C THR A 372 5.76 -15.95 11.71
N ARG A 373 6.49 -17.01 11.34
CA ARG A 373 7.96 -17.03 11.43
C ARG A 373 8.59 -15.91 10.60
N TYR A 374 8.09 -15.67 9.38
CA TYR A 374 8.59 -14.60 8.50
C TYR A 374 8.22 -13.22 9.03
N PHE A 375 7.01 -13.04 9.54
CA PHE A 375 6.62 -11.80 10.18
C PHE A 375 7.43 -11.50 11.45
N ALA A 376 7.82 -12.53 12.20
CA ALA A 376 8.73 -12.36 13.35
C ALA A 376 10.10 -11.81 12.92
N ILE A 377 10.66 -12.28 11.79
CA ILE A 377 11.89 -11.73 11.21
C ILE A 377 11.71 -10.28 10.77
N ALA A 378 10.64 -9.98 10.04
CA ALA A 378 10.33 -8.61 9.62
C ALA A 378 10.14 -7.68 10.84
N ALA A 379 9.48 -8.17 11.89
CA ALA A 379 9.29 -7.45 13.16
C ALA A 379 10.63 -7.11 13.84
N LEU A 380 11.57 -8.06 13.93
CA LEU A 380 12.92 -7.81 14.47
C LEU A 380 13.66 -6.72 13.68
N GLY A 381 13.55 -6.76 12.34
CA GLY A 381 14.11 -5.72 11.47
C GLY A 381 13.48 -4.34 11.71
N ARG A 382 12.17 -4.31 11.94
CA ARG A 382 11.44 -3.07 12.24
C ARG A 382 11.74 -2.53 13.63
N ILE A 383 11.83 -3.38 14.66
CA ILE A 383 12.26 -2.96 16.00
C ILE A 383 13.61 -2.28 15.90
N GLY A 384 14.57 -2.86 15.20
CA GLY A 384 15.90 -2.28 15.06
C GLY A 384 16.82 -2.62 16.23
N GLY A 385 17.91 -1.86 16.37
CA GLY A 385 18.88 -1.98 17.45
C GLY A 385 19.97 -3.03 17.21
N GLU A 386 21.09 -2.86 17.95
CA GLU A 386 22.28 -3.71 17.79
C GLU A 386 22.05 -5.14 18.31
N ALA A 387 21.20 -5.31 19.34
CA ALA A 387 20.88 -6.63 19.87
C ALA A 387 20.15 -7.48 18.83
N ASN A 388 19.16 -6.90 18.13
CA ASN A 388 18.42 -7.58 17.05
C ASN A 388 19.29 -7.81 15.82
N ARG A 389 20.17 -6.86 15.47
CA ARG A 389 21.18 -7.05 14.42
C ARG A 389 22.04 -8.29 14.68
N LYS A 390 22.60 -8.40 15.88
CA LYS A 390 23.42 -9.58 16.28
C LYS A 390 22.62 -10.87 16.27
N ALA A 391 21.34 -10.83 16.67
CA ALA A 391 20.48 -12.02 16.63
C ALA A 391 20.25 -12.48 15.17
N LEU A 392 19.89 -11.55 14.27
CA LEU A 392 19.64 -11.85 12.87
C LEU A 392 20.92 -12.31 12.13
N LEU A 393 22.09 -11.72 12.42
CA LEU A 393 23.38 -12.16 11.87
C LEU A 393 23.72 -13.61 12.28
N ARG A 394 23.39 -14.02 13.52
CA ARG A 394 23.57 -15.40 13.97
C ARG A 394 22.62 -16.38 13.27
N LEU A 395 21.41 -15.93 12.96
CA LEU A 395 20.41 -16.76 12.26
C LEU A 395 20.72 -16.91 10.77
N TYR A 396 21.31 -15.89 10.14
CA TYR A 396 21.50 -15.78 8.69
C TYR A 396 22.17 -17.00 8.03
N PRO A 397 23.29 -17.54 8.54
CA PRO A 397 23.97 -18.70 7.90
C PRO A 397 23.11 -19.97 7.87
N GLY A 398 22.22 -20.16 8.84
CA GLY A 398 21.34 -21.33 8.94
C GLY A 398 20.04 -21.23 8.14
N THR A 399 19.80 -20.12 7.46
CA THR A 399 18.54 -19.90 6.73
C THR A 399 18.46 -20.70 5.43
N ASN A 400 17.25 -21.14 5.07
CA ASN A 400 16.99 -21.68 3.74
C ASN A 400 17.25 -20.59 2.68
N ARG A 401 18.15 -20.86 1.73
CA ARG A 401 18.60 -19.88 0.72
C ARG A 401 17.46 -19.33 -0.15
N ALA A 402 16.49 -20.16 -0.48
CA ALA A 402 15.42 -19.76 -1.40
C ALA A 402 14.26 -19.02 -0.70
N THR A 403 13.90 -19.40 0.52
CA THR A 403 12.66 -18.93 1.15
C THR A 403 12.87 -18.01 2.36
N GLU A 404 13.88 -18.27 3.20
CA GLU A 404 14.10 -17.54 4.44
C GLU A 404 15.15 -16.43 4.32
N ARG A 405 16.20 -16.67 3.54
CA ARG A 405 17.35 -15.76 3.41
C ARG A 405 16.95 -14.34 2.99
N PRO A 406 16.05 -14.12 2.01
CA PRO A 406 15.62 -12.78 1.64
C PRO A 406 14.97 -12.01 2.80
N TRP A 407 14.18 -12.69 3.63
CA TRP A 407 13.54 -12.08 4.79
C TRP A 407 14.55 -11.57 5.81
N VAL A 408 15.55 -12.39 6.14
CA VAL A 408 16.58 -12.01 7.11
C VAL A 408 17.50 -10.93 6.52
N ALA A 409 17.82 -10.99 5.23
CA ALA A 409 18.58 -9.96 4.54
C ALA A 409 17.85 -8.60 4.59
N ILE A 410 16.57 -8.57 4.23
CA ILE A 410 15.75 -7.35 4.27
C ILE A 410 15.63 -6.81 5.70
N ALA A 411 15.42 -7.68 6.70
CA ALA A 411 15.37 -7.28 8.11
C ALA A 411 16.68 -6.63 8.59
N LEU A 412 17.82 -7.21 8.21
CA LEU A 412 19.15 -6.61 8.47
C LEU A 412 19.32 -5.27 7.74
N GLY A 413 18.87 -5.19 6.49
CA GLY A 413 18.85 -3.95 5.71
C GLY A 413 18.03 -2.84 6.36
N LEU A 414 16.86 -3.18 6.93
CA LEU A 414 16.03 -2.23 7.67
C LEU A 414 16.77 -1.67 8.90
N ILE A 415 17.47 -2.52 9.64
CA ILE A 415 18.27 -2.08 10.80
C ILE A 415 19.41 -1.16 10.35
N ALA A 416 20.13 -1.54 9.29
CA ALA A 416 21.21 -0.71 8.75
C ALA A 416 20.69 0.66 8.29
N ARG A 417 19.51 0.69 7.61
CA ARG A 417 18.87 1.94 7.20
C ARG A 417 18.48 2.82 8.39
N GLN A 418 17.92 2.24 9.45
CA GLN A 418 17.56 3.02 10.67
C GLN A 418 18.81 3.65 11.29
N ARG A 419 19.92 2.91 11.36
CA ARG A 419 21.20 3.44 11.87
C ARG A 419 21.73 4.58 11.01
N MET A 420 21.68 4.43 9.69
CA MET A 420 22.10 5.47 8.75
C MET A 420 21.19 6.72 8.83
N LEU A 421 19.88 6.55 9.05
CA LEU A 421 18.97 7.68 9.22
C LEU A 421 19.22 8.43 10.55
N ALA A 422 19.66 7.73 11.58
CA ALA A 422 20.07 8.34 12.86
C ALA A 422 21.44 9.03 12.75
N ASP A 423 22.37 8.47 11.97
CA ASP A 423 23.70 9.02 11.70
C ASP A 423 24.14 8.64 10.29
N SER A 424 24.08 9.61 9.37
CA SER A 424 24.38 9.42 7.94
C SER A 424 25.83 8.99 7.64
N THR A 425 26.73 9.07 8.64
CA THR A 425 28.12 8.61 8.50
C THR A 425 28.27 7.11 8.74
N VAL A 426 27.24 6.45 9.30
CA VAL A 426 27.30 5.03 9.67
C VAL A 426 26.86 4.15 8.50
N VAL A 427 27.83 3.54 7.84
CA VAL A 427 27.58 2.48 6.83
C VAL A 427 27.95 1.13 7.44
N ASP A 428 27.03 0.15 7.37
CA ASP A 428 27.31 -1.22 7.86
C ASP A 428 28.09 -2.02 6.81
N ALA A 429 29.40 -1.73 6.73
CA ALA A 429 30.29 -2.33 5.73
C ALA A 429 30.48 -3.85 5.91
N GLU A 430 30.37 -4.37 7.13
CA GLU A 430 30.43 -5.81 7.42
C GLU A 430 29.22 -6.52 6.81
N LEU A 431 28.03 -6.02 7.10
CA LEU A 431 26.78 -6.52 6.53
C LEU A 431 26.79 -6.40 4.98
N GLY A 432 27.20 -5.23 4.46
CA GLY A 432 27.26 -4.99 3.03
C GLY A 432 28.16 -5.99 2.28
N ARG A 433 29.35 -6.30 2.82
CA ARG A 433 30.25 -7.32 2.24
C ARG A 433 29.63 -8.72 2.26
N MET A 434 29.05 -9.12 3.39
CA MET A 434 28.39 -10.42 3.53
C MET A 434 27.25 -10.59 2.52
N LEU A 435 26.39 -9.56 2.38
CA LEU A 435 25.28 -9.59 1.44
C LEU A 435 25.75 -9.58 -0.03
N LEU A 436 26.85 -8.88 -0.33
CA LEU A 436 27.42 -8.83 -1.68
C LEU A 436 28.02 -10.19 -2.07
N GLU A 437 28.69 -10.88 -1.14
CA GLU A 437 29.18 -12.25 -1.36
C GLU A 437 28.01 -13.21 -1.68
N ASP A 438 26.94 -13.15 -0.91
CA ASP A 438 25.73 -13.95 -1.16
C ASP A 438 25.04 -13.58 -2.48
N LEU A 439 25.00 -12.31 -2.86
CA LEU A 439 24.43 -11.85 -4.14
C LEU A 439 25.13 -12.53 -5.33
N ARG A 440 26.47 -12.74 -5.21
CA ARG A 440 27.29 -13.38 -6.24
C ARG A 440 27.16 -14.91 -6.25
N ASP A 441 26.92 -15.52 -5.09
CA ASP A 441 26.91 -16.99 -4.90
C ASP A 441 25.54 -17.64 -5.13
N ILE A 442 24.43 -16.86 -5.08
CA ILE A 442 23.08 -17.38 -5.18
C ILE A 442 22.53 -17.24 -6.60
N ASP A 443 22.05 -18.37 -7.17
CA ASP A 443 21.47 -18.39 -8.52
C ASP A 443 19.93 -18.16 -8.56
N VAL A 444 19.25 -18.26 -7.42
CA VAL A 444 17.79 -18.05 -7.36
C VAL A 444 17.46 -16.57 -7.50
N ASP A 445 16.80 -16.20 -8.60
CA ASP A 445 16.56 -14.81 -9.00
C ASP A 445 15.76 -14.00 -7.97
N THR A 446 14.71 -14.59 -7.38
CA THR A 446 13.89 -13.95 -6.34
C THR A 446 14.67 -13.72 -5.04
N THR A 447 15.60 -14.60 -4.71
CA THR A 447 16.49 -14.44 -3.55
C THR A 447 17.52 -13.35 -3.81
N ARG A 448 18.14 -13.34 -4.99
CA ARG A 448 19.07 -12.26 -5.39
C ARG A 448 18.39 -10.89 -5.35
N ALA A 449 17.14 -10.81 -5.81
CA ALA A 449 16.35 -9.57 -5.74
C ALA A 449 16.13 -9.07 -4.30
N GLY A 450 15.84 -9.99 -3.37
CA GLY A 450 15.69 -9.65 -1.94
C GLY A 450 17.01 -9.20 -1.30
N ILE A 451 18.12 -9.85 -1.65
CA ILE A 451 19.47 -9.44 -1.19
C ILE A 451 19.86 -8.09 -1.79
N ALA A 452 19.57 -7.86 -3.09
CA ALA A 452 19.80 -6.56 -3.72
C ALA A 452 19.02 -5.44 -3.04
N LEU A 453 17.75 -5.68 -2.68
CA LEU A 453 16.96 -4.73 -1.88
C LEU A 453 17.61 -4.45 -0.51
N ALA A 454 18.10 -5.48 0.17
CA ALA A 454 18.80 -5.31 1.44
C ALA A 454 20.06 -4.46 1.29
N LEU A 455 20.84 -4.67 0.22
CA LEU A 455 22.01 -3.85 -0.11
C LEU A 455 21.62 -2.39 -0.42
N GLY A 456 20.50 -2.18 -1.11
CA GLY A 456 19.93 -0.86 -1.33
C GLY A 456 19.49 -0.17 -0.03
N LEU A 457 18.87 -0.91 0.89
CA LEU A 457 18.51 -0.41 2.24
C LEU A 457 19.74 -0.03 3.06
N CYS A 458 20.83 -0.80 2.95
CA CYS A 458 22.10 -0.53 3.62
C CYS A 458 22.87 0.66 2.98
N VAL A 459 22.48 1.11 1.79
CA VAL A 459 23.21 2.09 0.97
C VAL A 459 24.68 1.66 0.80
N TYR A 460 24.90 0.38 0.49
CA TYR A 460 26.25 -0.17 0.33
C TYR A 460 26.74 0.04 -1.11
N GLU A 461 27.33 1.20 -1.40
CA GLU A 461 27.76 1.63 -2.74
C GLU A 461 28.64 0.62 -3.49
N PRO A 462 29.58 -0.14 -2.83
CA PRO A 462 30.40 -1.11 -3.56
C PRO A 462 29.62 -2.20 -4.30
N ALA A 463 28.35 -2.45 -3.94
CA ALA A 463 27.50 -3.43 -4.62
C ALA A 463 26.91 -2.93 -5.96
N GLY A 464 27.00 -1.64 -6.27
CA GLY A 464 26.31 -1.03 -7.42
C GLY A 464 26.64 -1.70 -8.75
N ALA A 465 27.92 -2.03 -9.01
CA ALA A 465 28.33 -2.69 -10.26
C ALA A 465 27.73 -4.10 -10.40
N ASP A 466 27.73 -4.89 -9.33
CA ASP A 466 27.17 -6.25 -9.32
C ASP A 466 25.65 -6.21 -9.50
N ILE A 467 24.96 -5.26 -8.84
CA ILE A 467 23.51 -5.10 -8.98
C ILE A 467 23.15 -4.64 -10.39
N ARG A 468 23.89 -3.68 -11.01
CA ARG A 468 23.67 -3.30 -12.42
C ARG A 468 23.83 -4.46 -13.38
N ALA A 469 24.79 -5.34 -13.15
CA ALA A 469 24.99 -6.53 -13.99
C ALA A 469 23.74 -7.44 -14.02
N LEU A 470 22.94 -7.46 -12.96
CA LEU A 470 21.69 -8.23 -12.91
C LEU A 470 20.60 -7.68 -13.84
N LEU A 471 20.61 -6.39 -14.21
CA LEU A 471 19.65 -5.82 -15.16
C LEU A 471 19.79 -6.41 -16.57
N ALA A 472 21.00 -6.83 -16.95
CA ALA A 472 21.29 -7.42 -18.26
C ALA A 472 21.00 -8.93 -18.31
N SER A 473 20.75 -9.57 -17.17
CA SER A 473 20.53 -11.01 -17.10
C SER A 473 19.23 -11.43 -17.78
N ARG A 474 19.32 -12.33 -18.74
CA ARG A 474 18.16 -12.89 -19.46
C ARG A 474 17.41 -13.98 -18.68
N THR A 475 17.99 -14.45 -17.59
CA THR A 475 17.42 -15.54 -16.76
C THR A 475 16.55 -15.01 -15.63
N ASN A 476 16.62 -13.70 -15.31
CA ASN A 476 15.83 -13.10 -14.24
C ASN A 476 14.37 -12.89 -14.67
N SER A 477 13.45 -13.21 -13.77
CA SER A 477 12.03 -12.90 -13.92
C SER A 477 11.77 -11.39 -13.91
N ASP A 478 10.66 -10.96 -14.46
CA ASP A 478 10.23 -9.54 -14.46
C ASP A 478 10.16 -8.99 -13.03
N THR A 479 9.69 -9.81 -12.10
CA THR A 479 9.62 -9.46 -10.67
C THR A 479 11.00 -9.20 -10.09
N ALA A 480 11.98 -10.10 -10.35
CA ALA A 480 13.34 -9.94 -9.86
C ALA A 480 14.01 -8.67 -10.44
N ILE A 481 13.88 -8.45 -11.75
CA ILE A 481 14.43 -7.26 -12.41
C ILE A 481 13.82 -5.97 -11.84
N GLY A 482 12.51 -5.94 -11.58
CA GLY A 482 11.86 -4.78 -10.99
C GLY A 482 12.45 -4.43 -9.61
N TYR A 483 12.66 -5.40 -8.74
CA TYR A 483 13.25 -5.15 -7.42
C TYR A 483 14.75 -4.83 -7.47
N VAL A 484 15.50 -5.42 -8.38
CA VAL A 484 16.89 -5.04 -8.66
C VAL A 484 16.96 -3.56 -9.09
N THR A 485 16.04 -3.13 -9.94
CA THR A 485 15.93 -1.72 -10.37
C THR A 485 15.68 -0.78 -9.19
N LEU A 486 14.74 -1.15 -8.29
CA LEU A 486 14.48 -0.37 -7.08
C LEU A 486 15.67 -0.34 -6.13
N SER A 487 16.44 -1.44 -6.02
CA SER A 487 17.63 -1.47 -5.15
C SER A 487 18.69 -0.48 -5.59
N LEU A 488 18.89 -0.30 -6.90
CA LEU A 488 19.79 0.72 -7.45
C LEU A 488 19.34 2.15 -7.11
N ALA A 489 18.02 2.38 -7.14
CA ALA A 489 17.46 3.67 -6.73
C ALA A 489 17.69 3.94 -5.24
N MET A 490 17.47 2.93 -4.38
CA MET A 490 17.69 3.04 -2.94
C MET A 490 19.17 3.22 -2.59
N LEU A 491 20.05 2.61 -3.37
CA LEU A 491 21.50 2.78 -3.28
C LEU A 491 21.94 4.20 -3.68
N GLY A 492 21.12 4.93 -4.44
CA GLY A 492 21.48 6.21 -5.03
C GLY A 492 22.44 6.09 -6.21
N ASP A 493 22.47 4.94 -6.89
CA ASP A 493 23.41 4.65 -7.97
C ASP A 493 23.03 5.39 -9.26
N ARG A 494 23.52 6.61 -9.40
CA ARG A 494 23.29 7.44 -10.61
C ARG A 494 23.92 6.87 -11.88
N ALA A 495 24.94 6.00 -11.76
CA ALA A 495 25.54 5.33 -12.93
C ALA A 495 24.55 4.36 -13.59
N ALA A 496 23.53 3.89 -12.86
CA ALA A 496 22.48 3.02 -13.38
C ALA A 496 21.40 3.73 -14.24
N VAL A 497 21.35 5.06 -14.24
CA VAL A 497 20.28 5.83 -14.91
C VAL A 497 20.16 5.47 -16.40
N ALA A 498 21.28 5.38 -17.12
CA ALA A 498 21.25 5.03 -18.54
C ALA A 498 20.72 3.61 -18.78
N ASP A 499 21.18 2.63 -17.98
CA ASP A 499 20.77 1.24 -18.09
C ASP A 499 19.27 1.07 -17.73
N ILE A 500 18.79 1.77 -16.71
CA ILE A 500 17.38 1.76 -16.30
C ILE A 500 16.50 2.42 -17.37
N SER A 501 16.93 3.53 -17.96
CA SER A 501 16.21 4.20 -19.05
C SER A 501 16.08 3.31 -20.28
N ASP A 502 17.16 2.62 -20.67
CA ASP A 502 17.13 1.66 -21.76
C ASP A 502 16.25 0.44 -21.44
N LEU A 503 16.29 -0.05 -20.20
CA LEU A 503 15.42 -1.12 -19.76
C LEU A 503 13.95 -0.69 -19.82
N MET A 504 13.62 0.52 -19.38
CA MET A 504 12.28 1.08 -19.46
C MET A 504 11.75 1.10 -20.91
N ARG A 505 12.54 1.62 -21.86
CA ARG A 505 12.19 1.69 -23.30
C ARG A 505 11.89 0.31 -23.89
N ARG A 506 12.66 -0.72 -23.48
CA ARG A 506 12.49 -2.11 -23.96
C ARG A 506 11.38 -2.88 -23.25
N SER A 507 10.76 -2.30 -22.21
CA SER A 507 9.81 -2.99 -21.31
C SER A 507 8.35 -2.68 -21.60
N LEU A 508 7.98 -2.24 -22.82
CA LEU A 508 6.60 -1.99 -23.23
C LEU A 508 5.65 -3.18 -22.99
N ARG A 509 6.15 -4.41 -23.10
CA ARG A 509 5.39 -5.64 -22.87
C ARG A 509 5.62 -6.26 -21.48
N ARG A 510 6.29 -5.52 -20.59
CA ARG A 510 6.65 -5.93 -19.23
C ARG A 510 6.19 -4.86 -18.23
N PRO A 511 4.87 -4.73 -17.99
CA PRO A 511 4.28 -3.60 -17.26
C PRO A 511 4.90 -3.36 -15.88
N PHE A 512 5.18 -4.43 -15.13
CA PHE A 512 5.80 -4.33 -13.82
C PHE A 512 7.20 -3.72 -13.89
N VAL A 513 8.04 -4.21 -14.81
CA VAL A 513 9.42 -3.69 -15.00
C VAL A 513 9.37 -2.22 -15.40
N LEU A 514 8.49 -1.85 -16.34
CA LEU A 514 8.31 -0.47 -16.78
C LEU A 514 7.98 0.46 -15.60
N GLN A 515 7.04 0.07 -14.76
CA GLN A 515 6.65 0.85 -13.59
C GLN A 515 7.82 0.98 -12.60
N GLN A 516 8.53 -0.11 -12.29
CA GLN A 516 9.66 -0.06 -11.37
C GLN A 516 10.83 0.78 -11.93
N CYS A 517 11.09 0.74 -13.24
CA CYS A 517 12.08 1.61 -13.87
C CYS A 517 11.72 3.09 -13.71
N ALA A 518 10.46 3.44 -13.96
CA ALA A 518 10.00 4.82 -13.81
C ALA A 518 10.12 5.32 -12.35
N LEU A 519 9.71 4.50 -11.38
CA LEU A 519 9.87 4.81 -9.96
C LEU A 519 11.35 4.98 -9.57
N ALA A 520 12.22 4.11 -10.07
CA ALA A 520 13.65 4.18 -9.81
C ALA A 520 14.28 5.45 -10.39
N LEU A 521 13.97 5.78 -11.65
CA LEU A 521 14.46 7.00 -12.30
C LEU A 521 13.97 8.26 -11.56
N GLY A 522 12.68 8.29 -11.18
CA GLY A 522 12.14 9.38 -10.36
C GLY A 522 12.86 9.52 -9.02
N SER A 523 13.12 8.42 -8.32
CA SER A 523 13.86 8.41 -7.03
C SER A 523 15.33 8.83 -7.18
N LEU A 524 15.95 8.55 -8.34
CA LEU A 524 17.30 9.01 -8.68
C LEU A 524 17.34 10.48 -9.14
N GLY A 525 16.18 11.14 -9.24
CA GLY A 525 16.07 12.52 -9.70
C GLY A 525 16.23 12.68 -11.21
N ASP A 526 16.05 11.61 -11.99
CA ASP A 526 16.09 11.70 -13.46
C ASP A 526 14.73 12.07 -14.03
N THR A 527 14.64 13.28 -14.57
CA THR A 527 13.44 13.82 -15.18
C THR A 527 13.26 13.45 -16.65
N SER A 528 14.22 12.76 -17.25
CA SER A 528 14.14 12.31 -18.65
C SER A 528 13.13 11.17 -18.82
N ALA A 529 12.77 10.48 -17.74
CA ALA A 529 11.74 9.44 -17.75
C ALA A 529 10.37 9.97 -18.22
N VAL A 530 10.00 11.21 -17.87
CA VAL A 530 8.69 11.77 -18.21
C VAL A 530 8.47 11.93 -19.71
N PRO A 531 9.36 12.58 -20.49
CA PRO A 531 9.22 12.65 -21.94
C PRO A 531 9.12 11.27 -22.61
N VAL A 532 9.92 10.31 -22.16
CA VAL A 532 9.92 8.95 -22.70
C VAL A 532 8.57 8.26 -22.42
N LEU A 533 8.05 8.35 -21.21
CA LEU A 533 6.74 7.78 -20.87
C LEU A 533 5.59 8.45 -21.65
N VAL A 534 5.70 9.76 -21.91
CA VAL A 534 4.73 10.51 -22.73
C VAL A 534 4.76 10.03 -24.18
N GLU A 535 5.93 9.80 -24.75
CA GLU A 535 6.09 9.23 -26.08
C GLU A 535 5.46 7.83 -26.15
N MET A 536 5.81 6.95 -25.19
CA MET A 536 5.26 5.61 -25.07
C MET A 536 3.73 5.60 -24.87
N LEU A 537 3.17 6.60 -24.18
CA LEU A 537 1.72 6.76 -24.00
C LEU A 537 1.00 6.99 -25.33
N SER A 538 1.62 7.73 -26.25
CA SER A 538 1.05 8.01 -27.57
C SER A 538 1.11 6.82 -28.53
N GLU A 539 2.10 5.94 -28.36
CA GLU A 539 2.35 4.80 -29.25
C GLU A 539 1.70 3.49 -28.77
N SER A 540 1.26 3.44 -27.51
CA SER A 540 0.78 2.18 -26.93
C SER A 540 -0.71 1.93 -27.17
N GLU A 541 -1.02 0.77 -27.77
CA GLU A 541 -2.37 0.24 -27.92
C GLU A 541 -2.71 -0.80 -26.83
N SER A 542 -1.71 -1.36 -26.17
CA SER A 542 -1.90 -2.38 -25.13
C SER A 542 -2.45 -1.76 -23.85
N THR A 543 -3.61 -2.25 -23.40
CA THR A 543 -4.24 -1.81 -22.15
C THR A 543 -3.32 -1.96 -20.93
N ALA A 544 -2.59 -3.09 -20.83
CA ALA A 544 -1.66 -3.32 -19.73
C ALA A 544 -0.48 -2.35 -19.75
N THR A 545 0.06 -2.04 -20.93
CA THR A 545 1.13 -1.07 -21.10
C THR A 545 0.64 0.34 -20.77
N LEU A 546 -0.55 0.73 -21.23
CA LEU A 546 -1.17 2.01 -20.89
C LEU A 546 -1.37 2.18 -19.38
N ALA A 547 -1.81 1.12 -18.69
CA ALA A 547 -1.96 1.13 -17.24
C ALA A 547 -0.62 1.37 -16.54
N ALA A 548 0.44 0.70 -16.97
CA ALA A 548 1.78 0.84 -16.39
C ALA A 548 2.36 2.24 -16.62
N ILE A 549 2.24 2.78 -17.85
CA ILE A 549 2.70 4.12 -18.19
C ILE A 549 1.91 5.17 -17.38
N ALA A 550 0.58 5.02 -17.33
CA ALA A 550 -0.29 5.93 -16.59
C ALA A 550 0.03 5.94 -15.10
N SER A 551 0.22 4.75 -14.50
CA SER A 551 0.65 4.62 -13.10
C SER A 551 2.01 5.30 -12.87
N ALA A 552 2.98 5.05 -13.75
CA ALA A 552 4.31 5.64 -13.66
C ALA A 552 4.27 7.18 -13.74
N LEU A 553 3.53 7.75 -14.69
CA LEU A 553 3.36 9.20 -14.81
C LEU A 553 2.66 9.80 -13.57
N GLY A 554 1.66 9.10 -13.03
CA GLY A 554 0.97 9.51 -11.81
C GLY A 554 1.90 9.54 -10.59
N GLU A 555 2.80 8.57 -10.44
CA GLU A 555 3.77 8.52 -9.34
C GLU A 555 4.88 9.57 -9.47
N LEU A 556 5.32 9.87 -10.69
CA LEU A 556 6.32 10.90 -10.95
C LEU A 556 5.82 12.32 -10.66
N ARG A 557 4.51 12.56 -10.69
CA ARG A 557 3.85 13.83 -10.34
C ARG A 557 4.42 15.05 -11.10
N ASP A 558 4.93 14.85 -12.29
CA ASP A 558 5.54 15.93 -13.08
C ASP A 558 4.48 16.64 -13.93
N ARG A 559 4.42 17.97 -13.82
CA ARG A 559 3.46 18.81 -14.57
C ARG A 559 3.58 18.66 -16.08
N ARG A 560 4.73 18.27 -16.62
CA ARG A 560 4.94 18.05 -18.07
C ARG A 560 4.07 16.92 -18.61
N ALA A 561 3.58 16.01 -17.74
CA ALA A 561 2.65 14.96 -18.11
C ALA A 561 1.20 15.46 -18.27
N ILE A 562 0.83 16.63 -17.74
CA ILE A 562 -0.57 17.10 -17.69
C ILE A 562 -1.16 17.22 -19.09
N GLU A 563 -0.60 18.03 -19.97
CA GLU A 563 -1.13 18.26 -21.31
C GLU A 563 -1.18 16.98 -22.18
N PRO A 564 -0.16 16.12 -22.21
CA PRO A 564 -0.25 14.83 -22.89
C PRO A 564 -1.38 13.93 -22.35
N LEU A 565 -1.54 13.85 -21.02
CA LEU A 565 -2.61 13.08 -20.39
C LEU A 565 -3.99 13.69 -20.69
N LEU A 566 -4.14 15.02 -20.71
CA LEU A 566 -5.39 15.68 -21.07
C LEU A 566 -5.79 15.41 -22.53
N ARG A 567 -4.83 15.40 -23.45
CA ARG A 567 -5.09 15.02 -24.85
C ARG A 567 -5.55 13.56 -24.93
N ALA A 568 -4.86 12.65 -24.25
CA ALA A 568 -5.21 11.23 -24.21
C ALA A 568 -6.58 10.96 -23.54
N LEU A 569 -6.99 11.76 -22.53
CA LEU A 569 -8.29 11.66 -21.89
C LEU A 569 -9.43 12.08 -22.84
N ARG A 570 -9.18 13.10 -23.69
CA ARG A 570 -10.16 13.63 -24.65
C ARG A 570 -10.26 12.79 -25.93
N ASP A 571 -9.29 11.92 -26.17
CA ASP A 571 -9.24 11.05 -27.33
C ASP A 571 -10.37 10.02 -27.28
N LYS A 572 -11.35 10.15 -28.23
CA LYS A 572 -12.52 9.28 -28.32
C LYS A 572 -12.22 7.92 -28.98
N ASP A 573 -11.12 7.83 -29.70
CA ASP A 573 -10.69 6.58 -30.36
C ASP A 573 -10.01 5.64 -29.36
N ARG A 574 -9.58 6.17 -28.21
CA ARG A 574 -9.03 5.37 -27.11
C ARG A 574 -10.12 4.61 -26.38
N SER A 575 -9.84 3.34 -26.02
CA SER A 575 -10.77 2.51 -25.26
C SER A 575 -11.18 3.16 -23.93
N MET A 576 -12.40 2.88 -23.45
CA MET A 576 -12.88 3.40 -22.16
C MET A 576 -11.93 3.07 -21.01
N LEU A 577 -11.44 1.83 -20.95
CA LEU A 577 -10.46 1.43 -19.95
C LEU A 577 -9.13 2.19 -20.09
N GLY A 578 -8.67 2.45 -21.32
CA GLY A 578 -7.49 3.28 -21.55
C GLY A 578 -7.68 4.72 -21.05
N ARG A 579 -8.86 5.30 -21.27
CA ARG A 579 -9.23 6.62 -20.74
C ARG A 579 -9.34 6.63 -19.22
N ALA A 580 -9.82 5.54 -18.61
CA ALA A 580 -9.85 5.38 -17.16
C ALA A 580 -8.44 5.40 -16.55
N PHE A 581 -7.47 4.70 -17.16
CA PHE A 581 -6.07 4.77 -16.71
C PHE A 581 -5.48 6.18 -16.82
N VAL A 582 -5.80 6.89 -17.90
CA VAL A 582 -5.35 8.29 -18.07
C VAL A 582 -5.99 9.20 -17.00
N ALA A 583 -7.26 9.00 -16.66
CA ALA A 583 -7.92 9.75 -15.59
C ALA A 583 -7.27 9.46 -14.22
N ALA A 584 -6.94 8.19 -13.94
CA ALA A 584 -6.21 7.79 -12.73
C ALA A 584 -4.81 8.42 -12.68
N ALA A 585 -4.09 8.46 -13.82
CA ALA A 585 -2.78 9.13 -13.93
C ALA A 585 -2.86 10.63 -13.62
N LEU A 586 -3.85 11.33 -14.19
CA LEU A 586 -4.08 12.75 -13.90
C LEU A 586 -4.35 12.97 -12.40
N GLY A 587 -5.14 12.08 -11.78
CA GLY A 587 -5.36 12.10 -10.34
C GLY A 587 -4.07 11.89 -9.54
N GLY A 588 -3.18 11.00 -9.99
CA GLY A 588 -1.87 10.76 -9.39
C GLY A 588 -0.94 11.97 -9.54
N VAL A 589 -0.85 12.57 -10.75
CA VAL A 589 -0.06 13.77 -11.00
C VAL A 589 -0.52 14.93 -10.11
N GLY A 590 -1.85 15.11 -9.95
CA GLY A 590 -2.42 16.18 -9.14
C GLY A 590 -2.57 15.87 -7.66
N ASP A 591 -2.17 14.68 -7.19
CA ASP A 591 -2.38 14.24 -5.80
C ASP A 591 -1.78 15.24 -4.80
N LYS A 592 -2.61 15.63 -3.80
CA LYS A 592 -2.21 16.57 -2.76
C LYS A 592 -1.38 15.94 -1.64
N ASP A 593 -1.45 14.62 -1.51
CA ASP A 593 -0.84 13.88 -0.39
C ASP A 593 0.59 13.42 -0.73
N ALA A 594 1.47 13.44 0.26
CA ALA A 594 2.86 12.98 0.13
C ALA A 594 2.97 11.46 -0.03
N LEU A 595 2.07 10.70 0.56
CA LEU A 595 1.96 9.24 0.42
C LEU A 595 0.66 8.89 -0.28
N ARG A 596 0.56 7.68 -0.79
CA ARG A 596 -0.72 7.17 -1.30
C ARG A 596 -1.76 7.17 -0.18
N TRP A 597 -2.99 7.54 -0.49
CA TRP A 597 -4.08 7.64 0.49
C TRP A 597 -4.33 6.36 1.28
N ASN A 598 -4.04 5.19 0.70
CA ASN A 598 -4.19 3.88 1.34
C ASN A 598 -2.91 3.35 2.00
N ALA A 599 -1.80 4.08 1.94
CA ALA A 599 -0.53 3.66 2.55
C ALA A 599 -0.67 3.38 4.06
N ALA A 600 -1.42 4.23 4.78
CA ALA A 600 -1.70 4.01 6.19
C ALA A 600 -2.56 2.76 6.47
N ILE A 601 -3.37 2.30 5.50
CA ILE A 601 -4.16 1.07 5.61
C ILE A 601 -3.27 -0.14 5.30
N ALA A 602 -2.40 -0.02 4.30
CA ALA A 602 -1.52 -1.10 3.84
C ALA A 602 -0.41 -1.44 4.84
N ARG A 603 0.13 -0.42 5.53
CA ARG A 603 1.22 -0.62 6.48
C ARG A 603 0.85 -1.61 7.57
N ASP A 604 1.70 -2.62 7.76
CA ASP A 604 1.55 -3.68 8.76
C ASP A 604 0.22 -4.46 8.66
N VAL A 605 -0.42 -4.44 7.50
CA VAL A 605 -1.61 -5.25 7.28
C VAL A 605 -1.24 -6.75 7.33
N ASN A 606 -2.03 -7.50 8.04
CA ASN A 606 -1.95 -8.95 7.98
C ASN A 606 -2.65 -9.45 6.71
N TYR A 607 -1.88 -9.68 5.65
CA TYR A 607 -2.43 -10.17 4.38
C TYR A 607 -2.84 -11.65 4.40
N GLY A 608 -2.54 -12.39 5.48
CA GLY A 608 -3.10 -13.72 5.77
C GLY A 608 -4.55 -13.65 6.31
N ALA A 609 -5.04 -12.45 6.66
CA ALA A 609 -6.37 -12.24 7.24
C ALA A 609 -7.28 -11.33 6.38
N LEU A 610 -7.00 -11.18 5.08
CA LEU A 610 -7.78 -10.29 4.22
C LEU A 610 -9.26 -10.71 4.13
N VAL A 611 -10.14 -9.70 4.05
CA VAL A 611 -11.55 -9.82 3.68
C VAL A 611 -11.78 -9.09 2.36
N ASP A 612 -12.90 -9.38 1.66
CA ASP A 612 -13.15 -8.90 0.31
C ASP A 612 -13.12 -7.38 0.17
N THR A 613 -13.62 -6.65 1.15
CA THR A 613 -13.61 -5.18 1.13
C THR A 613 -12.26 -4.57 1.47
N LEU A 614 -11.37 -5.31 2.13
CA LEU A 614 -10.02 -4.85 2.41
C LEU A 614 -9.08 -5.09 1.21
N GLY A 615 -9.07 -6.33 0.67
CA GLY A 615 -8.26 -6.67 -0.50
C GLY A 615 -8.63 -8.04 -1.05
N ASN A 616 -9.05 -8.07 -2.30
CA ASN A 616 -9.42 -9.27 -3.04
C ASN A 616 -8.70 -9.38 -4.40
N GLY A 617 -7.71 -8.53 -4.62
CA GLY A 617 -6.95 -8.43 -5.86
C GLY A 617 -7.63 -7.59 -6.96
N SER A 618 -8.82 -6.99 -6.70
CA SER A 618 -9.51 -6.18 -7.72
C SER A 618 -10.29 -4.99 -7.16
N THR A 619 -11.13 -5.18 -6.13
CA THR A 619 -12.13 -4.19 -5.70
C THR A 619 -12.06 -3.86 -4.20
N GLY A 620 -11.08 -4.37 -3.48
CA GLY A 620 -10.84 -4.02 -2.08
C GLY A 620 -10.19 -2.64 -1.94
N VAL A 621 -10.24 -2.07 -0.75
CA VAL A 621 -9.66 -0.73 -0.44
C VAL A 621 -8.16 -0.69 -0.73
N LEU A 622 -7.42 -1.79 -0.52
CA LEU A 622 -5.99 -1.89 -0.85
C LEU A 622 -5.72 -2.03 -2.34
N ASP A 623 -6.71 -2.42 -3.13
CA ASP A 623 -6.57 -2.62 -4.58
C ASP A 623 -6.84 -1.34 -5.37
N ILE A 624 -7.39 -0.30 -4.74
CA ILE A 624 -7.68 1.00 -5.33
C ILE A 624 -6.44 1.90 -5.15
N LEU A 625 -5.84 2.33 -6.24
CA LEU A 625 -4.60 3.10 -6.25
C LEU A 625 -4.80 4.60 -6.44
#